data_edd889a2de6e2861851bf1fea8b1323f
#
_entry.id   edd889a2de6e2861851bf1fea8b1323f
#
_cell.length_a   1.000
_cell.length_b   1.000
_cell.length_c   1.000
_cell.angle_alpha   90.00
_cell.angle_beta   90.00
_cell.angle_gamma   90.00
#
_symmetry.space_group_name_H-M   'P 1'
#
loop_
_entity.id
_entity.type
_entity.pdbx_description
1 polymer ?
#
loop_
_entity_poly.entity_id
_entity_poly.type
_entity_poly.pdbx_seq_one_letter_code
_entity_poly.pdbx_strand_id
1 'polypeptide(L)'
;MPKRLVLALLMLLLCLSVGLASPSDVFPLSHSAHQQLSTLYLSQGLALPSTALPYTRAELTFLLSRINIEDLSLVENQIYELLAEEATREMPAFSIGSEISYETYIHSNTNDFTTEDDWVYSYQQRKPLLTVPIEISLGAVTGAIDFTLVSRNVGDADSIALLYGKRNLSSNIPYDFSTGEQYLDSNIPYRAFLASGGANWVVQVGRDRLSWGPGVSGNFVIGDQLQYHNMARLSTYKDSFKYSFLVSFFPHPNEIYDTSLPDSQARPITGLKMFMAHRFEWRLFSDRVNLVLSEGIMYQDGGGNLDLRIVNPMMLYHNYYLRSQANSLASLELDYTFQKGLNIYTQFAVDELAFGGTEWNLESGRHPNGLAIMLGGRMEKPLRNGVLRGHLEGVYTDPYLYLRSLDGNTSQSNDSADSLNYVVGLRKWYSDHIEYDQTYLGYRYGGDAIVLSTSLGYYIPNSWYIRGRFFGMLHGEKSVENPWKLDDIEPAPSGITSTYVQLGVSAGTFLGAWNVYGSFDFLSTANNADYDFDFQLVFGATYSWE
;
A
#
# COMPACT_ATOMS: atom_id res chain seq x y z
N MET A 1 12.42 -8.64 -41.37
CA MET A 1 11.14 -9.26 -41.03
C MET A 1 10.51 -8.79 -39.70
N PRO A 2 11.21 -8.43 -38.61
CA PRO A 2 10.54 -8.10 -37.35
C PRO A 2 9.72 -6.80 -37.38
N LYS A 3 10.12 -5.77 -38.13
CA LYS A 3 9.39 -4.47 -38.15
C LYS A 3 7.99 -4.58 -38.78
N ARG A 4 7.77 -5.45 -39.73
CA ARG A 4 6.45 -5.67 -40.37
C ARG A 4 5.50 -6.46 -39.47
N LEU A 5 6.02 -7.35 -38.63
CA LEU A 5 5.24 -8.14 -37.69
C LEU A 5 4.75 -7.24 -36.54
N VAL A 6 5.60 -6.34 -36.03
CA VAL A 6 5.26 -5.35 -35.00
C VAL A 6 4.22 -4.34 -35.53
N LEU A 7 4.38 -3.88 -36.78
CA LEU A 7 3.41 -2.97 -37.41
C LEU A 7 2.07 -3.67 -37.68
N ALA A 8 2.08 -4.95 -38.06
CA ALA A 8 0.86 -5.74 -38.26
C ALA A 8 0.15 -6.02 -36.92
N LEU A 9 0.91 -6.27 -35.84
CA LEU A 9 0.38 -6.45 -34.49
C LEU A 9 -0.23 -5.14 -33.96
N LEU A 10 0.44 -4.01 -34.18
CA LEU A 10 -0.06 -2.66 -33.87
C LEU A 10 -1.30 -2.31 -34.68
N MET A 11 -1.35 -2.64 -35.98
CA MET A 11 -2.56 -2.43 -36.80
C MET A 11 -3.70 -3.37 -36.42
N LEU A 12 -3.42 -4.60 -36.00
CA LEU A 12 -4.43 -5.54 -35.50
C LEU A 12 -5.04 -5.04 -34.17
N LEU A 13 -4.22 -4.45 -33.29
CA LEU A 13 -4.66 -3.80 -32.06
C LEU A 13 -5.50 -2.53 -32.34
N LEU A 14 -5.15 -1.76 -33.37
CA LEU A 14 -5.88 -0.56 -33.76
C LEU A 14 -7.26 -0.84 -34.42
N CYS A 15 -7.45 -2.01 -35.02
CA CYS A 15 -8.71 -2.38 -35.66
C CYS A 15 -9.80 -2.90 -34.70
N LEU A 16 -9.51 -3.06 -33.40
CA LEU A 16 -10.46 -3.57 -32.40
C LEU A 16 -11.17 -2.47 -31.57
N SER A 17 -11.01 -1.20 -31.92
CA SER A 17 -11.62 -0.10 -31.18
C SER A 17 -13.06 0.20 -31.63
N VAL A 18 -13.99 -0.57 -31.13
CA VAL A 18 -15.39 -0.10 -30.99
C VAL A 18 -15.52 0.44 -29.58
N GLY A 19 -15.94 1.70 -29.43
CA GLY A 19 -16.03 2.40 -28.16
C GLY A 19 -16.96 1.70 -27.16
N LEU A 20 -16.36 0.86 -26.34
CA LEU A 20 -16.94 0.28 -25.13
C LEU A 20 -16.03 0.68 -23.97
N ALA A 21 -16.60 0.90 -22.80
CA ALA A 21 -15.83 1.11 -21.59
C ALA A 21 -14.73 0.05 -21.49
N SER A 22 -13.47 0.45 -21.32
CA SER A 22 -12.36 -0.52 -21.29
C SER A 22 -12.42 -1.35 -20.01
N PRO A 23 -12.65 -2.67 -20.10
CA PRO A 23 -12.81 -3.52 -18.93
C PRO A 23 -11.52 -3.60 -18.10
N SER A 24 -10.38 -3.36 -18.70
CA SER A 24 -9.05 -3.45 -18.10
C SER A 24 -8.55 -2.15 -17.48
N ASP A 25 -9.31 -1.06 -17.54
CA ASP A 25 -8.96 0.18 -16.88
C ASP A 25 -8.87 -0.01 -15.37
N VAL A 26 -7.73 0.38 -14.77
CA VAL A 26 -7.40 0.14 -13.37
C VAL A 26 -7.49 1.45 -12.61
N PHE A 27 -8.34 1.53 -11.59
CA PHE A 27 -8.42 2.71 -10.74
C PHE A 27 -7.14 2.89 -9.91
N PRO A 28 -6.64 4.12 -9.70
CA PRO A 28 -5.59 4.36 -8.72
C PRO A 28 -5.98 3.86 -7.32
N LEU A 29 -5.03 3.39 -6.51
CA LEU A 29 -5.31 2.92 -5.15
C LEU A 29 -6.01 3.98 -4.28
N SER A 30 -5.73 5.26 -4.52
CA SER A 30 -6.33 6.41 -3.83
C SER A 30 -7.73 6.77 -4.33
N HIS A 31 -8.25 6.11 -5.37
CA HIS A 31 -9.54 6.47 -5.97
C HIS A 31 -10.70 6.24 -5.01
N SER A 32 -11.60 7.22 -4.93
CA SER A 32 -12.74 7.22 -3.99
C SER A 32 -13.71 6.04 -4.19
N ALA A 33 -13.77 5.47 -5.39
CA ALA A 33 -14.62 4.34 -5.71
C ALA A 33 -14.39 3.13 -4.79
N HIS A 34 -13.15 2.87 -4.36
CA HIS A 34 -12.83 1.77 -3.45
C HIS A 34 -13.57 1.91 -2.11
N GLN A 35 -13.55 3.11 -1.53
CA GLN A 35 -14.22 3.37 -0.26
C GLN A 35 -15.73 3.50 -0.40
N GLN A 36 -16.22 4.16 -1.47
CA GLN A 36 -17.65 4.28 -1.75
C GLN A 36 -18.32 2.93 -1.95
N LEU A 37 -17.65 2.00 -2.64
CA LEU A 37 -18.12 0.63 -2.81
C LEU A 37 -18.19 -0.11 -1.48
N SER A 38 -17.17 0.03 -0.62
CA SER A 38 -17.18 -0.54 0.74
C SER A 38 -18.36 -0.01 1.56
N THR A 39 -18.67 1.29 1.46
CA THR A 39 -19.84 1.89 2.12
C THR A 39 -21.14 1.23 1.66
N LEU A 40 -21.35 1.07 0.35
CA LEU A 40 -22.55 0.41 -0.17
C LEU A 40 -22.66 -1.05 0.29
N TYR A 41 -21.58 -1.80 0.26
CA TYR A 41 -21.58 -3.19 0.69
C TYR A 41 -21.97 -3.32 2.15
N LEU A 42 -21.29 -2.60 3.03
CA LEU A 42 -21.54 -2.68 4.47
C LEU A 42 -22.93 -2.16 4.84
N SER A 43 -23.39 -1.07 4.24
CA SER A 43 -24.73 -0.51 4.50
C SER A 43 -25.85 -1.45 4.05
N GLN A 44 -25.61 -2.27 3.02
CA GLN A 44 -26.55 -3.32 2.58
C GLN A 44 -26.43 -4.61 3.39
N GLY A 45 -25.48 -4.72 4.31
CA GLY A 45 -25.27 -5.92 5.14
C GLY A 45 -24.40 -6.99 4.45
N LEU A 46 -23.70 -6.62 3.38
CA LEU A 46 -22.72 -7.47 2.72
C LEU A 46 -21.36 -7.33 3.40
N ALA A 47 -20.52 -8.36 3.34
CA ALA A 47 -19.11 -8.29 3.71
C ALA A 47 -18.38 -7.28 2.82
N LEU A 48 -17.18 -6.84 3.23
CA LEU A 48 -16.35 -5.97 2.39
C LEU A 48 -16.29 -6.50 0.95
N PRO A 49 -16.26 -5.64 -0.07
CA PRO A 49 -15.94 -6.10 -1.42
C PRO A 49 -14.54 -6.74 -1.41
N SER A 50 -14.00 -7.12 -2.54
CA SER A 50 -12.62 -7.66 -2.53
C SER A 50 -11.67 -6.72 -1.77
N THR A 51 -10.83 -7.29 -0.92
CA THR A 51 -9.78 -6.56 -0.19
C THR A 51 -8.43 -6.60 -0.90
N ALA A 52 -8.39 -7.07 -2.17
CA ALA A 52 -7.24 -6.96 -3.07
C ALA A 52 -7.44 -5.76 -4.01
N LEU A 53 -6.82 -4.65 -3.67
CA LEU A 53 -6.88 -3.39 -4.42
C LEU A 53 -5.65 -3.19 -5.31
N PRO A 54 -5.77 -2.40 -6.38
CA PRO A 54 -6.93 -1.68 -6.90
C PRO A 54 -7.84 -2.51 -7.79
N TYR A 55 -9.12 -2.09 -7.93
CA TYR A 55 -10.08 -2.70 -8.85
C TYR A 55 -9.86 -2.24 -10.28
N THR A 56 -10.32 -3.08 -11.22
CA THR A 56 -10.57 -2.64 -12.59
C THR A 56 -12.01 -2.15 -12.75
N ARG A 57 -12.28 -1.44 -13.86
CA ARG A 57 -13.62 -0.99 -14.23
C ARG A 57 -14.60 -2.17 -14.38
N ALA A 58 -14.16 -3.26 -14.99
CA ALA A 58 -14.97 -4.47 -15.09
C ALA A 58 -15.24 -5.12 -13.72
N GLU A 59 -14.26 -5.12 -12.82
CA GLU A 59 -14.45 -5.61 -11.45
C GLU A 59 -15.41 -4.71 -10.67
N LEU A 60 -15.31 -3.38 -10.79
CA LEU A 60 -16.28 -2.46 -10.20
C LEU A 60 -17.70 -2.74 -10.71
N THR A 61 -17.87 -2.91 -12.03
CA THR A 61 -19.16 -3.27 -12.64
C THR A 61 -19.71 -4.58 -12.07
N PHE A 62 -18.85 -5.60 -11.97
CA PHE A 62 -19.23 -6.89 -11.38
C PHE A 62 -19.65 -6.76 -9.91
N LEU A 63 -18.90 -6.01 -9.11
CA LEU A 63 -19.20 -5.79 -7.70
C LEU A 63 -20.49 -4.98 -7.51
N LEU A 64 -20.75 -3.96 -8.33
CA LEU A 64 -21.98 -3.18 -8.32
C LEU A 64 -23.21 -4.01 -8.68
N SER A 65 -23.07 -5.00 -9.56
CA SER A 65 -24.19 -5.89 -9.95
C SER A 65 -24.75 -6.74 -8.79
N ARG A 66 -24.04 -6.79 -7.66
CA ARG A 66 -24.46 -7.53 -6.45
C ARG A 66 -25.28 -6.66 -5.49
N ILE A 67 -25.35 -5.37 -5.71
CA ILE A 67 -26.11 -4.43 -4.88
C ILE A 67 -27.58 -4.48 -5.27
N ASN A 68 -28.46 -4.63 -4.28
CA ASN A 68 -29.89 -4.52 -4.50
C ASN A 68 -30.33 -3.05 -4.53
N ILE A 69 -30.61 -2.54 -5.71
CA ILE A 69 -30.94 -1.11 -5.94
C ILE A 69 -32.26 -0.72 -5.24
N GLU A 70 -33.21 -1.65 -5.12
CA GLU A 70 -34.54 -1.37 -4.54
C GLU A 70 -34.48 -1.03 -3.03
N ASP A 71 -33.44 -1.49 -2.34
CA ASP A 71 -33.24 -1.31 -0.90
C ASP A 71 -32.38 -0.09 -0.53
N LEU A 72 -31.91 0.69 -1.51
CA LEU A 72 -31.02 1.81 -1.30
C LEU A 72 -31.75 3.02 -0.69
N SER A 73 -31.17 3.61 0.36
CA SER A 73 -31.56 4.94 0.85
C SER A 73 -31.15 6.03 -0.15
N LEU A 74 -31.61 7.26 0.09
CA LEU A 74 -31.30 8.39 -0.79
C LEU A 74 -29.80 8.59 -0.99
N VAL A 75 -29.00 8.55 0.10
CA VAL A 75 -27.55 8.75 0.01
C VAL A 75 -26.84 7.55 -0.60
N GLU A 76 -27.31 6.34 -0.35
CA GLU A 76 -26.78 5.13 -0.99
C GLU A 76 -27.03 5.15 -2.50
N ASN A 77 -28.21 5.60 -2.93
CA ASN A 77 -28.52 5.79 -4.34
C ASN A 77 -27.56 6.80 -5.00
N GLN A 78 -27.28 7.93 -4.34
CA GLN A 78 -26.30 8.90 -4.85
C GLN A 78 -24.91 8.27 -5.01
N ILE A 79 -24.46 7.49 -4.03
CA ILE A 79 -23.18 6.79 -4.11
C ILE A 79 -23.20 5.73 -5.23
N TYR A 80 -24.31 4.99 -5.37
CA TYR A 80 -24.46 3.99 -6.42
C TYR A 80 -24.42 4.62 -7.81
N GLU A 81 -25.12 5.75 -8.03
CA GLU A 81 -25.14 6.46 -9.30
C GLU A 81 -23.74 6.96 -9.67
N LEU A 82 -22.99 7.53 -8.73
CA LEU A 82 -21.59 7.96 -8.95
C LEU A 82 -20.70 6.77 -9.38
N LEU A 83 -20.82 5.64 -8.69
CA LEU A 83 -20.03 4.45 -9.03
C LEU A 83 -20.48 3.82 -10.35
N ALA A 84 -21.78 3.85 -10.67
CA ALA A 84 -22.31 3.32 -11.92
C ALA A 84 -21.88 4.20 -13.11
N GLU A 85 -21.83 5.52 -12.94
CA GLU A 85 -21.28 6.45 -13.93
C GLU A 85 -19.79 6.13 -14.18
N GLU A 86 -18.99 5.99 -13.12
CA GLU A 86 -17.59 5.57 -13.24
C GLU A 86 -17.42 4.21 -13.92
N ALA A 87 -18.26 3.23 -13.57
CA ALA A 87 -18.21 1.89 -14.13
C ALA A 87 -18.55 1.82 -15.62
N THR A 88 -19.43 2.74 -16.08
CA THR A 88 -19.96 2.75 -17.47
C THR A 88 -19.35 3.87 -18.34
N ARG A 89 -18.51 4.73 -17.75
CA ARG A 89 -17.88 5.84 -18.46
C ARG A 89 -17.12 5.34 -19.69
N GLU A 90 -17.44 5.86 -20.85
CA GLU A 90 -16.70 5.59 -22.08
C GLU A 90 -15.35 6.30 -22.03
N MET A 91 -14.27 5.52 -22.18
CA MET A 91 -12.92 6.06 -22.22
C MET A 91 -12.57 6.42 -23.65
N PRO A 92 -12.12 7.66 -23.93
CA PRO A 92 -11.56 7.98 -25.23
C PRO A 92 -10.32 7.14 -25.50
N ALA A 93 -9.98 6.92 -26.76
CA ALA A 93 -8.77 6.16 -27.13
C ALA A 93 -7.48 6.77 -26.54
N PHE A 94 -7.52 8.07 -26.23
CA PHE A 94 -6.46 8.80 -25.55
C PHE A 94 -7.08 9.86 -24.67
N SER A 95 -6.66 9.95 -23.42
CA SER A 95 -7.02 11.00 -22.48
C SER A 95 -5.80 11.57 -21.79
N ILE A 96 -5.88 12.83 -21.43
CA ILE A 96 -4.89 13.53 -20.62
C ILE A 96 -5.65 14.43 -19.65
N GLY A 97 -5.35 14.28 -18.37
CA GLY A 97 -5.90 15.11 -17.31
C GLY A 97 -4.81 15.93 -16.62
N SER A 98 -5.20 16.73 -15.66
CA SER A 98 -4.27 17.37 -14.75
C SER A 98 -4.88 17.56 -13.37
N GLU A 99 -4.07 17.35 -12.35
CA GLU A 99 -4.38 17.66 -10.97
C GLU A 99 -3.27 18.55 -10.41
N ILE A 100 -3.61 19.70 -9.88
CA ILE A 100 -2.70 20.62 -9.21
C ILE A 100 -3.09 20.67 -7.74
N SER A 101 -2.17 20.29 -6.85
CA SER A 101 -2.39 20.29 -5.40
C SER A 101 -1.36 21.17 -4.73
N TYR A 102 -1.81 22.13 -3.95
CA TYR A 102 -0.95 22.89 -3.06
C TYR A 102 -1.23 22.52 -1.62
N GLU A 103 -0.18 22.22 -0.87
CA GLU A 103 -0.26 21.94 0.57
C GLU A 103 0.76 22.76 1.33
N THR A 104 0.37 23.22 2.52
CA THR A 104 1.25 23.88 3.49
C THR A 104 1.20 23.10 4.79
N TYR A 105 2.38 22.85 5.36
CA TYR A 105 2.60 22.10 6.59
C TYR A 105 3.20 23.00 7.65
N ILE A 106 2.62 22.99 8.84
CA ILE A 106 3.08 23.78 9.98
C ILE A 106 3.33 22.84 11.16
N HIS A 107 4.52 22.92 11.74
CA HIS A 107 4.94 22.16 12.90
C HIS A 107 5.27 23.09 14.07
N SER A 108 4.93 22.71 15.27
CA SER A 108 5.30 23.47 16.47
C SER A 108 6.67 23.09 17.02
N ASN A 109 7.09 21.83 16.79
CA ASN A 109 8.33 21.28 17.32
C ASN A 109 9.11 20.52 16.23
N THR A 110 10.13 21.14 15.66
CA THR A 110 11.03 20.52 14.68
C THR A 110 12.41 20.22 15.26
N ASN A 111 12.59 20.35 16.57
CA ASN A 111 13.84 19.97 17.23
C ASN A 111 13.85 18.50 17.62
N ASP A 112 12.70 17.99 18.09
CA ASP A 112 12.56 16.62 18.54
C ASP A 112 11.90 15.73 17.45
N PHE A 113 11.00 16.32 16.65
CA PHE A 113 10.41 15.68 15.46
C PHE A 113 11.23 16.06 14.22
N THR A 114 12.36 15.40 14.06
CA THR A 114 13.40 15.79 13.08
C THR A 114 13.30 15.05 11.75
N THR A 115 12.63 13.89 11.74
CA THR A 115 12.49 13.07 10.54
C THR A 115 11.08 13.15 9.97
N GLU A 116 10.93 12.91 8.69
CA GLU A 116 9.61 12.86 8.06
C GLU A 116 8.73 11.72 8.58
N ASP A 117 9.32 10.66 9.14
CA ASP A 117 8.58 9.54 9.72
C ASP A 117 7.85 9.93 11.01
N ASP A 118 8.34 10.95 11.70
CA ASP A 118 7.70 11.53 12.89
C ASP A 118 6.51 12.42 12.55
N TRP A 119 6.22 12.68 11.28
CA TRP A 119 5.22 13.62 10.86
C TRP A 119 3.95 12.92 10.37
N VAL A 120 2.80 13.53 10.67
CA VAL A 120 1.48 13.04 10.21
C VAL A 120 1.38 13.05 8.70
N TYR A 121 1.96 14.04 8.05
CA TYR A 121 2.07 14.14 6.61
C TYR A 121 3.52 13.95 6.19
N SER A 122 4.00 12.72 6.37
CA SER A 122 5.28 12.30 5.84
C SER A 122 5.28 12.37 4.32
N TYR A 123 6.44 12.23 3.73
CA TYR A 123 6.63 12.21 2.28
C TYR A 123 5.61 11.33 1.52
N GLN A 124 5.22 10.19 2.08
CA GLN A 124 4.27 9.27 1.44
C GLN A 124 2.83 9.77 1.42
N GLN A 125 2.48 10.70 2.31
CA GLN A 125 1.13 11.26 2.42
C GLN A 125 0.99 12.62 1.75
N ARG A 126 2.09 13.31 1.47
CA ARG A 126 2.09 14.58 0.75
C ARG A 126 1.62 14.39 -0.68
N LYS A 127 0.74 15.27 -1.12
CA LYS A 127 0.29 15.23 -2.51
C LYS A 127 1.37 15.78 -3.44
N PRO A 128 1.51 15.19 -4.65
CA PRO A 128 2.26 15.83 -5.71
C PRO A 128 1.74 17.25 -5.99
N LEU A 129 2.62 18.20 -6.25
CA LEU A 129 2.22 19.56 -6.69
C LEU A 129 1.45 19.51 -8.00
N LEU A 130 1.87 18.65 -8.92
CA LEU A 130 1.22 18.42 -10.21
C LEU A 130 1.19 16.94 -10.50
N THR A 131 0.03 16.44 -10.95
CA THR A 131 -0.11 15.11 -11.54
C THR A 131 -0.74 15.26 -12.92
N VAL A 132 -0.13 14.65 -13.93
CA VAL A 132 -0.66 14.61 -15.31
C VAL A 132 -0.87 13.13 -15.66
N PRO A 133 -2.08 12.59 -15.43
CA PRO A 133 -2.42 11.26 -15.89
C PRO A 133 -2.60 11.27 -17.41
N ILE A 134 -2.02 10.28 -18.07
CA ILE A 134 -2.18 10.00 -19.49
C ILE A 134 -2.67 8.57 -19.62
N GLU A 135 -3.78 8.37 -20.30
CA GLU A 135 -4.39 7.07 -20.49
C GLU A 135 -4.64 6.79 -21.97
N ILE A 136 -4.45 5.52 -22.31
CA ILE A 136 -4.72 4.99 -23.66
C ILE A 136 -5.67 3.81 -23.50
N SER A 137 -6.79 3.83 -24.20
CA SER A 137 -7.78 2.76 -24.21
C SER A 137 -7.98 2.23 -25.62
N LEU A 138 -7.67 0.96 -25.83
CA LEU A 138 -7.79 0.25 -27.11
C LEU A 138 -8.65 -1.02 -26.93
N GLY A 139 -9.90 -0.82 -26.60
CA GLY A 139 -10.84 -1.91 -26.33
C GLY A 139 -10.47 -2.72 -25.07
N ALA A 140 -9.95 -3.94 -25.22
CA ALA A 140 -9.57 -4.76 -24.09
C ALA A 140 -8.19 -4.43 -23.48
N VAL A 141 -7.46 -3.46 -24.06
CA VAL A 141 -6.11 -3.07 -23.61
C VAL A 141 -6.15 -1.62 -23.15
N THR A 142 -5.61 -1.37 -21.95
CA THR A 142 -5.45 -0.04 -21.37
C THR A 142 -3.99 0.19 -21.03
N GLY A 143 -3.50 1.39 -21.27
CA GLY A 143 -2.20 1.87 -20.77
C GLY A 143 -2.43 3.11 -19.93
N ALA A 144 -1.74 3.24 -18.82
CA ALA A 144 -1.75 4.44 -18.00
C ALA A 144 -0.33 4.83 -17.60
N ILE A 145 -0.07 6.13 -17.55
CA ILE A 145 1.16 6.70 -17.02
C ILE A 145 0.84 8.03 -16.34
N ASP A 146 1.27 8.19 -15.09
CA ASP A 146 1.08 9.41 -14.31
C ASP A 146 2.43 10.14 -14.20
N PHE A 147 2.53 11.30 -14.81
CA PHE A 147 3.65 12.20 -14.58
C PHE A 147 3.38 13.08 -13.37
N THR A 148 4.20 12.95 -12.34
CA THR A 148 4.04 13.69 -11.09
C THR A 148 5.22 14.61 -10.84
N LEU A 149 4.92 15.81 -10.33
CA LEU A 149 5.91 16.72 -9.78
C LEU A 149 5.80 16.63 -8.26
N VAL A 150 6.65 15.83 -7.65
CA VAL A 150 6.62 15.49 -6.23
C VAL A 150 7.95 15.80 -5.57
N SER A 151 7.91 16.24 -4.32
CA SER A 151 9.10 16.45 -3.50
C SER A 151 9.74 15.11 -3.13
N ARG A 152 11.07 15.02 -3.22
CA ARG A 152 11.81 13.84 -2.75
C ARG A 152 11.66 13.68 -1.23
N ASN A 153 11.78 12.45 -0.77
CA ASN A 153 12.02 12.19 0.65
C ASN A 153 13.45 12.59 0.98
N VAL A 154 13.62 13.40 1.97
CA VAL A 154 14.94 13.90 2.39
C VAL A 154 15.36 13.33 3.74
N GLY A 155 14.50 12.50 4.36
CA GLY A 155 14.86 11.80 5.61
C GLY A 155 15.11 12.70 6.82
N ASP A 156 15.51 13.95 6.59
CA ASP A 156 15.89 14.91 7.62
C ASP A 156 15.13 16.22 7.41
N ALA A 157 14.57 16.76 8.49
CA ALA A 157 13.85 18.04 8.52
C ALA A 157 14.68 19.22 8.00
N ASP A 158 16.02 19.14 8.09
CA ASP A 158 16.93 20.18 7.63
C ASP A 158 17.00 20.30 6.10
N SER A 159 16.60 19.26 5.39
CA SER A 159 16.66 19.18 3.93
C SER A 159 15.31 19.41 3.24
N ILE A 160 14.24 19.77 3.97
CA ILE A 160 12.94 20.03 3.38
C ILE A 160 12.90 21.42 2.77
N ALA A 161 12.19 21.57 1.65
CA ALA A 161 11.90 22.85 1.04
C ALA A 161 11.16 23.77 2.03
N LEU A 162 11.92 24.63 2.69
CA LEU A 162 11.42 25.53 3.71
C LEU A 162 10.71 26.71 3.05
N LEU A 163 9.48 27.00 3.48
CA LEU A 163 8.83 28.26 3.13
C LEU A 163 9.47 29.38 3.96
N TYR A 164 10.07 30.34 3.27
CA TYR A 164 10.71 31.50 3.88
C TYR A 164 11.87 31.17 4.87
N GLY A 165 12.56 30.04 4.67
CA GLY A 165 13.70 29.64 5.51
C GLY A 165 13.33 29.28 6.95
N LYS A 166 12.07 28.92 7.20
CA LYS A 166 11.59 28.52 8.54
C LYS A 166 11.38 27.00 8.58
N ARG A 167 12.05 26.30 9.46
CA ARG A 167 11.95 24.86 9.65
C ARG A 167 10.53 24.37 9.97
N ASN A 168 9.77 25.17 10.71
CA ASN A 168 8.40 24.84 11.13
C ASN A 168 7.32 25.15 10.08
N LEU A 169 7.69 25.56 8.88
CA LEU A 169 6.78 25.88 7.80
C LEU A 169 7.32 25.35 6.48
N SER A 170 6.66 24.34 5.90
CA SER A 170 7.04 23.71 4.63
C SER A 170 5.85 23.61 3.68
N SER A 171 6.10 23.16 2.47
CA SER A 171 5.04 22.91 1.47
C SER A 171 5.40 21.69 0.60
N ASN A 172 4.44 21.25 -0.21
CA ASN A 172 4.67 20.22 -1.23
C ASN A 172 5.34 20.76 -2.52
N ILE A 173 5.78 22.03 -2.54
CA ILE A 173 6.54 22.59 -3.66
C ILE A 173 7.96 22.02 -3.60
N PRO A 174 8.44 21.30 -4.64
CA PRO A 174 9.75 20.66 -4.64
C PRO A 174 10.89 21.66 -4.98
N TYR A 175 10.83 22.88 -4.47
CA TYR A 175 11.80 23.94 -4.72
C TYR A 175 11.87 24.91 -3.55
N ASP A 176 13.07 25.14 -3.04
CA ASP A 176 13.33 26.19 -2.04
C ASP A 176 13.69 27.52 -2.72
N PHE A 177 12.80 28.49 -2.59
CA PHE A 177 12.99 29.83 -3.16
C PHE A 177 14.07 30.66 -2.44
N SER A 178 14.48 30.24 -1.24
CA SER A 178 15.52 30.97 -0.46
C SER A 178 16.92 30.51 -0.81
N THR A 179 17.13 29.23 -1.05
CA THR A 179 18.42 28.63 -1.39
C THR A 179 18.61 28.42 -2.88
N GLY A 180 17.50 28.29 -3.63
CA GLY A 180 17.52 27.92 -5.04
C GLY A 180 17.66 26.41 -5.26
N GLU A 181 17.56 25.59 -4.21
CA GLU A 181 17.71 24.13 -4.30
C GLU A 181 16.43 23.47 -4.81
N GLN A 182 16.60 22.36 -5.53
CA GLN A 182 15.54 21.55 -6.07
C GLN A 182 15.44 20.22 -5.33
N TYR A 183 14.22 19.88 -4.87
CA TYR A 183 13.91 18.65 -4.14
C TYR A 183 12.96 17.75 -4.95
N LEU A 184 13.18 17.64 -6.25
CA LEU A 184 12.39 16.78 -7.12
C LEU A 184 12.74 15.31 -6.90
N ASP A 185 11.73 14.48 -6.75
CA ASP A 185 11.88 13.03 -6.87
C ASP A 185 11.99 12.67 -8.35
N SER A 186 13.09 12.04 -8.74
CA SER A 186 13.37 11.61 -10.12
C SER A 186 12.89 10.18 -10.42
N ASN A 187 12.21 9.52 -9.49
CA ASN A 187 11.75 8.14 -9.63
C ASN A 187 10.40 7.98 -10.34
N ILE A 188 9.90 9.08 -10.87
CA ILE A 188 8.67 9.14 -11.66
C ILE A 188 8.83 8.40 -13.00
N PRO A 189 7.76 7.78 -13.52
CA PRO A 189 6.42 7.73 -12.94
C PRO A 189 6.27 6.63 -11.87
N TYR A 190 5.46 6.88 -10.83
CA TYR A 190 5.07 5.88 -9.84
C TYR A 190 3.97 4.95 -10.34
N ARG A 191 3.17 5.39 -11.29
CA ARG A 191 2.16 4.62 -11.98
C ARG A 191 2.44 4.64 -13.47
N ALA A 192 2.75 3.48 -14.03
CA ALA A 192 3.01 3.28 -15.46
C ALA A 192 2.83 1.81 -15.81
N PHE A 193 1.75 1.45 -16.50
CA PHE A 193 1.44 0.06 -16.79
C PHE A 193 0.69 -0.12 -18.11
N LEU A 194 0.66 -1.38 -18.56
CA LEU A 194 -0.28 -1.90 -19.53
C LEU A 194 -1.15 -2.94 -18.85
N ALA A 195 -2.44 -2.91 -19.13
CA ALA A 195 -3.39 -3.91 -18.68
C ALA A 195 -4.22 -4.43 -19.85
N SER A 196 -4.60 -5.70 -19.76
CA SER A 196 -5.55 -6.31 -20.67
C SER A 196 -6.53 -7.16 -19.89
N GLY A 197 -7.81 -7.12 -20.26
CA GLY A 197 -8.81 -7.82 -19.48
C GLY A 197 -10.15 -7.97 -20.19
N GLY A 198 -11.04 -8.64 -19.48
CA GLY A 198 -12.42 -8.89 -19.89
C GLY A 198 -13.37 -8.72 -18.73
N ALA A 199 -14.59 -9.23 -18.87
CA ALA A 199 -15.64 -9.06 -17.87
C ALA A 199 -15.30 -9.64 -16.48
N ASN A 200 -14.38 -10.60 -16.39
CA ASN A 200 -14.09 -11.35 -15.16
C ASN A 200 -12.60 -11.71 -14.99
N TRP A 201 -11.71 -11.04 -15.69
CA TRP A 201 -10.26 -11.23 -15.55
C TRP A 201 -9.49 -10.00 -15.99
N VAL A 202 -8.29 -9.83 -15.43
CA VAL A 202 -7.32 -8.82 -15.85
C VAL A 202 -5.90 -9.35 -15.67
N VAL A 203 -5.04 -8.97 -16.61
CA VAL A 203 -3.57 -9.04 -16.50
C VAL A 203 -3.05 -7.62 -16.57
N GLN A 204 -2.19 -7.25 -15.65
CA GLN A 204 -1.52 -5.94 -15.59
C GLN A 204 -0.02 -6.15 -15.46
N VAL A 205 0.77 -5.41 -16.24
CA VAL A 205 2.23 -5.45 -16.21
C VAL A 205 2.76 -4.02 -16.19
N GLY A 206 3.66 -3.73 -15.29
CA GLY A 206 4.28 -2.42 -15.16
C GLY A 206 4.44 -2.00 -13.71
N ARG A 207 4.19 -0.74 -13.44
CA ARG A 207 4.37 -0.11 -12.13
C ARG A 207 3.03 0.44 -11.63
N ASP A 208 2.63 0.04 -10.42
CA ASP A 208 1.44 0.56 -9.75
C ASP A 208 1.50 0.31 -8.24
N ARG A 209 0.59 0.93 -7.46
CA ARG A 209 0.42 0.69 -6.03
C ARG A 209 -0.59 -0.43 -5.80
N LEU A 210 -0.35 -1.21 -4.75
CA LEU A 210 -1.22 -2.33 -4.34
C LEU A 210 -1.51 -2.27 -2.84
N SER A 211 -2.60 -2.93 -2.44
CA SER A 211 -2.91 -3.22 -1.05
C SER A 211 -3.75 -4.50 -0.95
N TRP A 212 -3.34 -5.47 -0.12
CA TRP A 212 -4.06 -6.71 0.11
C TRP A 212 -4.39 -6.89 1.60
N GLY A 213 -5.64 -6.74 1.93
CA GLY A 213 -6.18 -6.94 3.27
C GLY A 213 -7.22 -5.92 3.70
N PRO A 214 -7.94 -6.21 4.79
CA PRO A 214 -9.01 -5.37 5.31
C PRO A 214 -8.53 -4.24 6.22
N GLY A 215 -7.25 -4.20 6.60
CA GLY A 215 -6.70 -3.30 7.60
C GLY A 215 -6.80 -1.83 7.22
N VAL A 216 -6.94 -0.98 8.23
CA VAL A 216 -6.95 0.48 8.10
C VAL A 216 -5.59 1.07 8.47
N SER A 217 -4.89 0.51 9.46
CA SER A 217 -3.54 0.92 9.85
C SER A 217 -2.45 0.28 9.00
N GLY A 218 -2.79 -0.64 8.11
CA GLY A 218 -1.89 -1.40 7.23
C GLY A 218 -2.38 -2.83 7.03
N ASN A 219 -1.66 -3.63 6.25
CA ASN A 219 -1.98 -5.03 5.96
C ASN A 219 -0.72 -5.90 6.04
N PHE A 220 -0.87 -7.21 6.35
CA PHE A 220 0.28 -8.05 6.66
C PHE A 220 0.98 -8.65 5.42
N VAL A 221 0.29 -8.83 4.30
CA VAL A 221 0.89 -9.45 3.10
C VAL A 221 1.45 -8.40 2.14
N ILE A 222 0.61 -7.44 1.78
CA ILE A 222 0.97 -6.28 0.96
C ILE A 222 0.32 -5.05 1.59
N GLY A 223 1.15 -4.19 2.17
CA GLY A 223 0.73 -2.91 2.72
C GLY A 223 0.45 -1.88 1.62
N ASP A 224 -0.10 -0.75 2.00
CA ASP A 224 -0.40 0.38 1.12
C ASP A 224 0.69 1.46 1.11
N GLN A 225 1.75 1.29 1.92
CA GLN A 225 2.81 2.28 2.10
C GLN A 225 3.81 2.34 0.93
N LEU A 226 3.99 1.23 0.18
CA LEU A 226 4.89 1.26 -0.96
C LEU A 226 4.36 2.21 -2.04
N GLN A 227 5.23 3.08 -2.52
CA GLN A 227 4.90 4.04 -3.56
C GLN A 227 4.58 3.36 -4.90
N TYR A 228 5.21 2.22 -5.16
CA TYR A 228 4.97 1.39 -6.35
C TYR A 228 5.50 -0.03 -6.19
N HIS A 229 4.96 -0.92 -6.99
CA HIS A 229 5.49 -2.25 -7.28
C HIS A 229 5.86 -2.33 -8.76
N ASN A 230 7.07 -2.81 -9.09
CA ASN A 230 7.38 -3.24 -10.46
C ASN A 230 6.85 -4.65 -10.63
N MET A 231 5.73 -4.84 -11.31
CA MET A 231 4.96 -6.06 -11.16
C MET A 231 4.33 -6.60 -12.45
N ALA A 232 3.98 -7.88 -12.36
CA ALA A 232 2.94 -8.49 -13.18
C ALA A 232 1.88 -9.09 -12.24
N ARG A 233 0.60 -8.78 -12.47
CA ARG A 233 -0.51 -9.39 -11.73
C ARG A 233 -1.56 -9.98 -12.66
N LEU A 234 -2.19 -11.06 -12.21
CA LEU A 234 -3.37 -11.66 -12.79
C LEU A 234 -4.47 -11.67 -11.73
N SER A 235 -5.65 -11.23 -12.07
CA SER A 235 -6.84 -11.46 -11.23
C SER A 235 -7.95 -12.05 -12.08
N THR A 236 -8.67 -12.99 -11.52
CA THR A 236 -9.92 -13.55 -12.11
C THR A 236 -10.96 -13.68 -11.02
N TYR A 237 -12.21 -13.40 -11.37
CA TYR A 237 -13.33 -13.42 -10.42
C TYR A 237 -14.60 -13.90 -11.12
N LYS A 238 -15.36 -14.65 -10.38
CA LYS A 238 -16.65 -15.16 -10.85
C LYS A 238 -17.52 -15.54 -9.66
N ASP A 239 -18.80 -15.20 -9.71
CA ASP A 239 -19.78 -15.52 -8.67
C ASP A 239 -19.27 -15.14 -7.25
N SER A 240 -18.95 -16.12 -6.43
CA SER A 240 -18.50 -15.96 -5.05
C SER A 240 -17.00 -16.19 -4.84
N PHE A 241 -16.21 -16.20 -5.92
CA PHE A 241 -14.78 -16.51 -5.85
C PHE A 241 -13.94 -15.50 -6.63
N LYS A 242 -12.82 -15.09 -6.04
CA LYS A 242 -11.76 -14.34 -6.73
C LYS A 242 -10.42 -14.99 -6.47
N TYR A 243 -9.61 -15.09 -7.51
CA TYR A 243 -8.20 -15.46 -7.44
C TYR A 243 -7.33 -14.31 -7.92
N SER A 244 -6.27 -14.02 -7.19
CA SER A 244 -5.26 -13.04 -7.58
C SER A 244 -3.88 -13.64 -7.46
N PHE A 245 -3.03 -13.38 -8.45
CA PHE A 245 -1.62 -13.76 -8.49
C PHE A 245 -0.77 -12.54 -8.79
N LEU A 246 0.34 -12.40 -8.07
CA LEU A 246 1.26 -11.28 -8.17
C LEU A 246 2.70 -11.78 -8.25
N VAL A 247 3.48 -11.13 -9.11
CA VAL A 247 4.95 -11.15 -9.09
C VAL A 247 5.42 -9.72 -9.06
N SER A 248 6.25 -9.36 -8.09
CA SER A 248 6.82 -8.03 -7.94
C SER A 248 8.34 -8.11 -7.80
N PHE A 249 9.07 -7.23 -8.48
CA PHE A 249 10.53 -7.21 -8.53
C PHE A 249 11.07 -6.02 -7.74
N PHE A 250 12.14 -6.27 -6.98
CA PHE A 250 12.81 -5.29 -6.15
C PHE A 250 14.32 -5.33 -6.36
N PRO A 251 15.04 -4.25 -6.01
CA PRO A 251 16.49 -4.26 -5.97
C PRO A 251 17.03 -5.37 -5.05
N HIS A 252 18.06 -6.07 -5.53
CA HIS A 252 18.76 -7.06 -4.72
C HIS A 252 19.69 -6.37 -3.70
N PRO A 253 19.94 -6.93 -2.50
CA PRO A 253 20.89 -6.37 -1.54
C PRO A 253 22.27 -6.06 -2.13
N ASN A 254 22.80 -6.89 -3.02
CA ASN A 254 24.06 -6.59 -3.71
C ASN A 254 24.02 -5.27 -4.49
N GLU A 255 22.85 -4.89 -5.01
CA GLU A 255 22.66 -3.61 -5.69
C GLU A 255 22.60 -2.46 -4.65
N ILE A 256 21.96 -2.70 -3.52
CA ILE A 256 21.76 -1.69 -2.47
C ILE A 256 23.07 -1.37 -1.74
N TYR A 257 23.83 -2.41 -1.38
CA TYR A 257 25.03 -2.27 -0.54
C TYR A 257 26.35 -2.29 -1.31
N ASP A 258 26.34 -2.27 -2.65
CA ASP A 258 27.56 -2.21 -3.43
C ASP A 258 28.20 -0.82 -3.35
N THR A 259 29.23 -0.69 -2.53
CA THR A 259 30.03 0.54 -2.36
C THR A 259 31.22 0.64 -3.33
N SER A 260 31.41 -0.35 -4.21
CA SER A 260 32.57 -0.42 -5.12
C SER A 260 32.51 0.57 -6.27
N LEU A 261 31.32 1.10 -6.59
CA LEU A 261 31.12 2.07 -7.65
C LEU A 261 30.96 3.49 -7.09
N PRO A 262 31.50 4.51 -7.76
CA PRO A 262 31.18 5.89 -7.45
C PRO A 262 29.67 6.14 -7.50
N ASP A 263 29.14 6.95 -6.59
CA ASP A 263 27.71 7.27 -6.47
C ASP A 263 27.10 7.81 -7.78
N SER A 264 27.91 8.43 -8.62
CA SER A 264 27.49 8.97 -9.93
C SER A 264 27.36 7.95 -11.06
N GLN A 265 27.73 6.68 -10.83
CA GLN A 265 27.65 5.65 -11.88
C GLN A 265 26.44 4.74 -11.66
N ALA A 266 25.73 4.42 -12.76
CA ALA A 266 24.67 3.42 -12.73
C ALA A 266 25.27 2.07 -12.32
N ARG A 267 24.79 1.53 -11.18
CA ARG A 267 25.21 0.22 -10.70
C ARG A 267 24.68 -0.87 -11.61
N PRO A 268 25.48 -1.88 -11.97
CA PRO A 268 24.95 -3.02 -12.68
C PRO A 268 23.91 -3.74 -11.80
N ILE A 269 22.80 -4.14 -12.39
CA ILE A 269 21.83 -5.00 -11.72
C ILE A 269 22.49 -6.35 -11.48
N THR A 270 22.81 -6.64 -10.21
CA THR A 270 23.38 -7.92 -9.80
C THR A 270 22.42 -8.63 -8.87
N GLY A 271 22.07 -9.85 -9.24
CA GLY A 271 21.12 -10.64 -8.47
C GLY A 271 19.65 -10.40 -8.84
N LEU A 272 18.80 -11.18 -8.22
CA LEU A 272 17.34 -11.15 -8.38
C LEU A 272 16.70 -11.19 -6.99
N LYS A 273 15.86 -10.20 -6.69
CA LYS A 273 14.95 -10.23 -5.54
C LYS A 273 13.54 -10.02 -6.05
N MET A 274 12.63 -10.91 -5.68
CA MET A 274 11.24 -10.80 -6.05
C MET A 274 10.32 -11.33 -4.97
N PHE A 275 9.14 -10.75 -4.92
CA PHE A 275 8.02 -11.24 -4.14
C PHE A 275 6.97 -11.82 -5.05
N MET A 276 6.45 -12.97 -4.69
CA MET A 276 5.34 -13.60 -5.38
C MET A 276 4.28 -13.96 -4.37
N ALA A 277 3.03 -13.78 -4.76
CA ALA A 277 1.91 -14.14 -3.90
C ALA A 277 0.71 -14.60 -4.71
N HIS A 278 -0.06 -15.49 -4.09
CA HIS A 278 -1.39 -15.83 -4.54
C HIS A 278 -2.42 -15.62 -3.43
N ARG A 279 -3.64 -15.33 -3.84
CA ARG A 279 -4.72 -14.98 -2.95
C ARG A 279 -6.02 -15.57 -3.46
N PHE A 280 -6.74 -16.25 -2.56
CA PHE A 280 -8.01 -16.90 -2.81
C PHE A 280 -9.07 -16.25 -1.92
N GLU A 281 -10.10 -15.67 -2.51
CA GLU A 281 -11.19 -15.00 -1.81
C GLU A 281 -12.51 -15.74 -2.08
N TRP A 282 -13.24 -16.11 -1.02
CA TRP A 282 -14.57 -16.73 -1.08
C TRP A 282 -15.59 -15.87 -0.38
N ARG A 283 -16.66 -15.57 -1.07
CA ARG A 283 -17.84 -14.91 -0.51
C ARG A 283 -18.86 -15.98 -0.10
N LEU A 284 -19.23 -16.00 1.17
CA LEU A 284 -20.03 -17.04 1.80
C LEU A 284 -21.30 -16.44 2.41
N PHE A 285 -22.29 -17.30 2.67
CA PHE A 285 -23.52 -16.96 3.39
C PHE A 285 -24.25 -15.74 2.81
N SER A 286 -24.54 -15.80 1.51
CA SER A 286 -25.18 -14.70 0.76
C SER A 286 -24.37 -13.40 0.87
N ASP A 287 -23.07 -13.52 0.67
CA ASP A 287 -22.09 -12.42 0.67
C ASP A 287 -21.92 -11.67 2.00
N ARG A 288 -22.37 -12.24 3.12
CA ARG A 288 -22.20 -11.64 4.45
C ARG A 288 -20.85 -11.93 5.09
N VAL A 289 -20.16 -12.94 4.61
CA VAL A 289 -18.83 -13.36 5.07
C VAL A 289 -17.88 -13.39 3.89
N ASN A 290 -16.71 -12.81 4.05
CA ASN A 290 -15.59 -12.96 3.13
C ASN A 290 -14.47 -13.74 3.84
N LEU A 291 -14.05 -14.85 3.25
CA LEU A 291 -12.94 -15.67 3.71
C LEU A 291 -11.83 -15.60 2.69
N VAL A 292 -10.61 -15.29 3.15
CA VAL A 292 -9.47 -15.13 2.26
C VAL A 292 -8.27 -15.91 2.78
N LEU A 293 -7.64 -16.64 1.87
CA LEU A 293 -6.33 -17.25 2.10
C LEU A 293 -5.32 -16.63 1.16
N SER A 294 -4.19 -16.21 1.70
CA SER A 294 -3.07 -15.70 0.93
C SER A 294 -1.78 -16.40 1.34
N GLU A 295 -0.93 -16.64 0.39
CA GLU A 295 0.43 -17.09 0.62
C GLU A 295 1.37 -16.27 -0.27
N GLY A 296 2.47 -15.82 0.30
CA GLY A 296 3.52 -15.08 -0.41
C GLY A 296 4.89 -15.68 -0.15
N ILE A 297 5.81 -15.42 -1.06
CA ILE A 297 7.20 -15.84 -0.94
C ILE A 297 8.11 -14.70 -1.37
N MET A 298 9.08 -14.37 -0.53
CA MET A 298 10.21 -13.56 -0.89
C MET A 298 11.32 -14.49 -1.39
N TYR A 299 11.73 -14.32 -2.64
CA TYR A 299 12.78 -15.11 -3.28
C TYR A 299 13.93 -14.22 -3.69
N GLN A 300 15.14 -14.78 -3.59
CA GLN A 300 16.32 -14.10 -4.11
C GLN A 300 17.35 -15.08 -4.66
N ASP A 301 18.17 -14.61 -5.57
CA ASP A 301 19.33 -15.29 -6.12
C ASP A 301 20.40 -14.28 -6.52
N GLY A 302 21.59 -14.38 -5.91
CA GLY A 302 22.71 -13.47 -6.18
C GLY A 302 23.29 -13.59 -7.59
N GLY A 303 23.04 -14.70 -8.29
CA GLY A 303 23.40 -14.92 -9.70
C GLY A 303 22.36 -14.43 -10.69
N GLY A 304 21.21 -13.92 -10.22
CA GLY A 304 20.12 -13.46 -11.06
C GLY A 304 19.30 -14.58 -11.72
N ASN A 305 19.39 -15.82 -11.23
CA ASN A 305 18.66 -16.94 -11.79
C ASN A 305 17.24 -17.01 -11.24
N LEU A 306 16.27 -17.22 -12.12
CA LEU A 306 14.88 -17.46 -11.76
C LEU A 306 14.59 -18.96 -11.70
N ASP A 307 14.17 -19.44 -10.52
CA ASP A 307 13.63 -20.80 -10.40
C ASP A 307 12.16 -20.81 -10.87
N LEU A 308 11.92 -21.39 -12.05
CA LEU A 308 10.57 -21.44 -12.62
C LEU A 308 9.56 -22.24 -11.78
N ARG A 309 9.99 -23.05 -10.81
CA ARG A 309 9.08 -23.72 -9.87
C ARG A 309 8.34 -22.73 -9.01
N ILE A 310 8.94 -21.60 -8.71
CA ILE A 310 8.35 -20.51 -7.90
C ILE A 310 7.24 -19.80 -8.67
N VAL A 311 7.36 -19.67 -10.00
CA VAL A 311 6.39 -18.95 -10.83
C VAL A 311 5.10 -19.75 -11.05
N ASN A 312 5.01 -20.97 -10.52
CA ASN A 312 3.79 -21.77 -10.63
C ASN A 312 2.70 -21.23 -9.69
N PRO A 313 1.60 -20.64 -10.22
CA PRO A 313 0.56 -20.01 -9.41
C PRO A 313 -0.27 -20.99 -8.57
N MET A 314 -0.10 -22.29 -8.77
CA MET A 314 -0.78 -23.36 -7.99
C MET A 314 0.15 -24.04 -6.99
N MET A 315 1.40 -23.57 -6.85
CA MET A 315 2.36 -24.12 -5.91
C MET A 315 2.07 -23.59 -4.51
N LEU A 316 2.11 -24.49 -3.52
CA LEU A 316 2.18 -24.10 -2.11
C LEU A 316 3.64 -23.73 -1.81
N TYR A 317 3.89 -22.47 -1.49
CA TYR A 317 5.23 -21.93 -1.33
C TYR A 317 5.93 -22.44 -0.08
N HIS A 318 5.19 -22.80 0.97
CA HIS A 318 5.71 -23.48 2.16
C HIS A 318 6.22 -24.88 1.84
N ASN A 319 6.80 -25.07 0.68
CA ASN A 319 7.36 -26.35 0.26
C ASN A 319 8.88 -26.34 0.46
N TYR A 320 9.40 -27.38 1.09
CA TYR A 320 10.76 -27.59 1.58
C TYR A 320 11.90 -27.41 0.56
N TYR A 321 11.60 -27.34 -0.73
CA TYR A 321 12.62 -27.28 -1.78
C TYR A 321 13.35 -25.96 -1.93
N LEU A 322 12.88 -24.86 -1.30
CA LEU A 322 13.39 -23.50 -1.53
C LEU A 322 13.86 -22.78 -0.26
N ARG A 323 13.98 -23.48 0.86
CA ARG A 323 14.29 -22.91 2.19
C ARG A 323 15.55 -22.02 2.25
N SER A 324 16.55 -22.27 1.42
CA SER A 324 17.80 -21.49 1.42
C SER A 324 17.75 -20.22 0.58
N GLN A 325 16.73 -20.06 -0.27
CA GLN A 325 16.61 -18.95 -1.24
C GLN A 325 15.26 -18.24 -1.14
N ALA A 326 14.43 -18.59 -0.17
CA ALA A 326 13.09 -18.07 -0.06
C ALA A 326 12.62 -18.01 1.40
N ASN A 327 11.76 -17.03 1.68
CA ASN A 327 11.00 -16.89 2.90
C ASN A 327 9.51 -16.83 2.56
N SER A 328 8.67 -17.61 3.22
CA SER A 328 7.24 -17.71 2.93
C SER A 328 6.39 -17.11 4.04
N LEU A 329 5.33 -16.41 3.68
CA LEU A 329 4.35 -15.81 4.56
C LEU A 329 2.95 -16.31 4.18
N ALA A 330 2.20 -16.86 5.12
CA ALA A 330 0.80 -17.23 4.94
C ALA A 330 -0.11 -16.28 5.70
N SER A 331 -1.31 -16.02 5.15
CA SER A 331 -2.30 -15.16 5.81
C SER A 331 -3.71 -15.70 5.62
N LEU A 332 -4.50 -15.57 6.70
CA LEU A 332 -5.93 -15.83 6.75
C LEU A 332 -6.66 -14.51 7.05
N GLU A 333 -7.68 -14.19 6.25
CA GLU A 333 -8.57 -13.07 6.53
C GLU A 333 -10.01 -13.57 6.66
N LEU A 334 -10.73 -12.94 7.55
CA LEU A 334 -12.17 -13.16 7.70
C LEU A 334 -12.81 -11.79 7.96
N ASP A 335 -13.82 -11.45 7.18
CA ASP A 335 -14.70 -10.33 7.51
C ASP A 335 -16.16 -10.77 7.49
N TYR A 336 -16.94 -10.19 8.41
CA TYR A 336 -18.34 -10.54 8.62
C TYR A 336 -19.16 -9.30 8.92
N THR A 337 -20.16 -9.06 8.09
CA THR A 337 -21.18 -8.04 8.33
C THR A 337 -22.35 -8.64 9.09
N PHE A 338 -22.35 -8.47 10.42
CA PHE A 338 -23.34 -9.04 11.30
C PHE A 338 -24.66 -8.25 11.31
N GLN A 339 -24.58 -6.95 10.97
CA GLN A 339 -25.73 -6.05 10.84
C GLN A 339 -25.47 -5.04 9.71
N LYS A 340 -26.52 -4.57 9.02
CA LYS A 340 -26.39 -3.49 8.02
C LYS A 340 -25.59 -2.31 8.60
N GLY A 341 -24.50 -1.97 7.93
CA GLY A 341 -23.57 -0.91 8.34
C GLY A 341 -22.63 -1.25 9.48
N LEU A 342 -22.57 -2.49 9.96
CA LEU A 342 -21.65 -2.93 11.01
C LEU A 342 -20.93 -4.21 10.60
N ASN A 343 -19.62 -4.13 10.49
CA ASN A 343 -18.73 -5.21 10.07
C ASN A 343 -17.62 -5.42 11.09
N ILE A 344 -17.20 -6.65 11.26
CA ILE A 344 -15.97 -7.04 11.98
C ILE A 344 -15.06 -7.77 11.02
N TYR A 345 -13.77 -7.58 11.17
CA TYR A 345 -12.76 -8.23 10.35
C TYR A 345 -11.54 -8.62 11.17
N THR A 346 -10.83 -9.62 10.66
CA THR A 346 -9.53 -10.03 11.20
C THR A 346 -8.60 -10.38 10.06
N GLN A 347 -7.32 -10.14 10.26
CA GLN A 347 -6.24 -10.67 9.45
C GLN A 347 -5.25 -11.35 10.39
N PHE A 348 -4.85 -12.56 10.06
CA PHE A 348 -3.81 -13.31 10.76
C PHE A 348 -2.71 -13.64 9.76
N ALA A 349 -1.46 -13.43 10.13
CA ALA A 349 -0.32 -13.79 9.29
C ALA A 349 0.70 -14.61 10.08
N VAL A 350 1.36 -15.50 9.36
CA VAL A 350 2.39 -16.42 9.87
C VAL A 350 3.57 -16.36 8.91
N ASP A 351 4.69 -15.82 9.40
CA ASP A 351 5.99 -15.84 8.72
C ASP A 351 6.80 -17.08 9.16
N GLU A 352 6.91 -17.27 10.46
CA GLU A 352 7.56 -18.43 11.05
C GLU A 352 6.69 -18.98 12.19
N LEU A 353 6.52 -20.31 12.24
CA LEU A 353 5.74 -20.98 13.29
C LEU A 353 6.48 -22.21 13.79
N ALA A 354 7.04 -22.12 14.98
CA ALA A 354 7.69 -23.22 15.67
C ALA A 354 6.66 -24.03 16.46
N PHE A 355 6.16 -25.12 15.91
CA PHE A 355 5.41 -26.12 16.67
C PHE A 355 6.37 -27.11 17.35
N GLY A 356 6.22 -27.32 18.65
CA GLY A 356 7.02 -28.26 19.42
C GLY A 356 7.03 -29.66 18.81
N GLY A 357 8.19 -30.11 18.36
CA GLY A 357 8.40 -31.47 17.88
C GLY A 357 9.65 -31.68 17.03
N THR A 358 9.79 -31.06 15.94
CA THR A 358 10.92 -31.26 15.00
C THR A 358 11.84 -30.07 14.83
N GLU A 359 11.33 -28.87 14.97
CA GLU A 359 12.14 -27.62 14.86
C GLU A 359 12.63 -27.14 16.23
N TRP A 360 11.96 -27.55 17.33
CA TRP A 360 12.37 -27.24 18.70
C TRP A 360 13.57 -28.05 19.20
N ASN A 361 13.94 -29.15 18.52
CA ASN A 361 15.02 -30.06 18.93
C ASN A 361 16.31 -29.90 18.14
N LEU A 362 16.43 -28.86 17.33
CA LEU A 362 17.73 -28.54 16.75
C LEU A 362 18.67 -28.08 17.85
N GLU A 363 19.84 -28.71 17.92
CA GLU A 363 20.92 -28.40 18.91
C GLU A 363 21.40 -26.94 18.80
N SER A 364 20.84 -26.17 17.85
CA SER A 364 21.23 -24.81 17.50
C SER A 364 20.34 -23.69 18.05
N GLY A 365 19.37 -23.97 18.93
CA GLY A 365 18.55 -22.96 19.56
C GLY A 365 17.07 -22.99 19.17
N ARG A 366 16.26 -22.15 19.82
CA ARG A 366 14.83 -22.02 19.55
C ARG A 366 14.59 -20.97 18.47
N HIS A 367 13.87 -21.33 17.43
CA HIS A 367 13.35 -20.33 16.48
C HIS A 367 12.11 -19.65 17.09
N PRO A 368 12.04 -18.32 17.12
CA PRO A 368 10.86 -17.61 17.60
C PRO A 368 9.72 -17.72 16.58
N ASN A 369 8.51 -17.47 17.07
CA ASN A 369 7.36 -17.30 16.17
C ASN A 369 7.40 -15.91 15.53
N GLY A 370 7.01 -15.83 14.27
CA GLY A 370 6.75 -14.59 13.54
C GLY A 370 5.27 -14.51 13.18
N LEU A 371 4.45 -14.10 14.15
CA LEU A 371 2.99 -14.03 14.01
C LEU A 371 2.51 -12.59 13.99
N ALA A 372 1.40 -12.36 13.31
CA ALA A 372 0.67 -11.11 13.40
C ALA A 372 -0.83 -11.36 13.46
N ILE A 373 -1.53 -10.57 14.25
CA ILE A 373 -2.98 -10.58 14.35
C ILE A 373 -3.53 -9.15 14.33
N MET A 374 -4.56 -8.96 13.54
CA MET A 374 -5.36 -7.75 13.47
C MET A 374 -6.81 -8.10 13.75
N LEU A 375 -7.46 -7.30 14.58
CA LEU A 375 -8.90 -7.37 14.81
C LEU A 375 -9.48 -5.96 14.68
N GLY A 376 -10.49 -5.81 13.82
CA GLY A 376 -11.11 -4.53 13.60
C GLY A 376 -12.62 -4.59 13.46
N GLY A 377 -13.25 -3.44 13.63
CA GLY A 377 -14.65 -3.20 13.35
C GLY A 377 -14.84 -1.95 12.51
N ARG A 378 -15.79 -1.99 11.57
CA ARG A 378 -16.17 -0.85 10.74
C ARG A 378 -17.64 -0.54 10.88
N MET A 379 -17.93 0.74 10.82
CA MET A 379 -19.28 1.28 10.79
C MET A 379 -19.45 2.17 9.56
N GLU A 380 -20.44 1.86 8.73
CA GLU A 380 -20.84 2.63 7.55
C GLU A 380 -22.35 2.76 7.55
N LYS A 381 -22.86 3.83 8.18
CA LYS A 381 -24.31 4.01 8.34
C LYS A 381 -24.80 5.25 7.61
N PRO A 382 -25.72 5.07 6.62
CA PRO A 382 -26.44 6.20 6.06
C PRO A 382 -27.17 6.97 7.17
N LEU A 383 -26.97 8.29 7.19
CA LEU A 383 -27.59 9.19 8.17
C LEU A 383 -27.95 10.50 7.48
N ARG A 384 -29.24 10.78 7.30
CA ARG A 384 -29.72 11.96 6.57
C ARG A 384 -29.14 11.99 5.14
N ASN A 385 -28.41 13.05 4.79
CA ASN A 385 -27.83 13.28 3.47
C ASN A 385 -26.38 12.77 3.36
N GLY A 386 -25.86 12.08 4.36
CA GLY A 386 -24.47 11.63 4.39
C GLY A 386 -24.34 10.25 5.02
N VAL A 387 -23.10 9.86 5.25
CA VAL A 387 -22.72 8.59 5.85
C VAL A 387 -21.92 8.86 7.12
N LEU A 388 -22.36 8.27 8.23
CA LEU A 388 -21.56 8.17 9.44
C LEU A 388 -20.61 6.98 9.28
N ARG A 389 -19.32 7.26 9.24
CA ARG A 389 -18.25 6.28 9.00
C ARG A 389 -17.33 6.22 10.21
N GLY A 390 -16.99 5.01 10.63
CA GLY A 390 -16.05 4.82 11.72
C GLY A 390 -15.31 3.51 11.64
N HIS A 391 -14.17 3.42 12.31
CA HIS A 391 -13.47 2.18 12.55
C HIS A 391 -12.83 2.16 13.94
N LEU A 392 -12.61 0.95 14.42
CA LEU A 392 -11.76 0.63 15.58
C LEU A 392 -10.93 -0.60 15.20
N GLU A 393 -9.61 -0.54 15.33
CA GLU A 393 -8.70 -1.60 14.94
C GLU A 393 -7.56 -1.74 15.95
N GLY A 394 -7.31 -2.97 16.40
CA GLY A 394 -6.16 -3.34 17.21
C GLY A 394 -5.27 -4.29 16.42
N VAL A 395 -3.96 -4.10 16.51
CA VAL A 395 -2.95 -4.93 15.85
C VAL A 395 -1.88 -5.34 16.85
N TYR A 396 -1.46 -6.59 16.75
CA TYR A 396 -0.30 -7.15 17.44
C TYR A 396 0.60 -7.81 16.42
N THR A 397 1.90 -7.52 16.49
CA THR A 397 2.92 -8.19 15.67
C THR A 397 4.05 -8.68 16.55
N ASP A 398 4.45 -9.95 16.39
CA ASP A 398 5.61 -10.52 17.09
C ASP A 398 6.90 -9.78 16.68
N PRO A 399 7.91 -9.70 17.57
CA PRO A 399 9.18 -9.02 17.29
C PRO A 399 9.93 -9.54 16.06
N TYR A 400 9.66 -10.76 15.67
CA TYR A 400 10.37 -11.46 14.59
C TYR A 400 9.60 -11.53 13.27
N LEU A 401 8.42 -10.94 13.21
CA LEU A 401 7.64 -10.87 12.00
C LEU A 401 8.45 -10.17 10.90
N TYR A 402 8.51 -10.78 9.71
CA TYR A 402 9.24 -10.32 8.53
C TYR A 402 10.77 -10.42 8.59
N LEU A 403 11.31 -10.76 9.75
CA LEU A 403 12.76 -10.83 9.98
C LEU A 403 13.22 -12.28 10.00
N ARG A 404 14.32 -12.58 9.34
CA ARG A 404 14.96 -13.88 9.38
C ARG A 404 16.22 -13.82 10.22
N SER A 405 16.44 -14.87 11.05
CA SER A 405 17.63 -14.99 11.87
C SER A 405 18.90 -15.02 11.03
N LEU A 406 19.91 -14.34 11.51
CA LEU A 406 21.29 -14.57 11.14
C LEU A 406 21.74 -15.84 11.90
N ASP A 407 21.74 -17.00 11.25
CA ASP A 407 22.33 -18.20 11.84
C ASP A 407 23.79 -17.92 12.19
N GLY A 408 24.08 -17.81 13.50
CA GLY A 408 25.39 -17.43 14.04
C GLY A 408 26.54 -18.40 13.74
N ASN A 409 26.38 -19.30 12.77
CA ASN A 409 27.36 -20.32 12.42
C ASN A 409 27.88 -20.24 10.98
N THR A 410 27.48 -19.25 10.22
CA THR A 410 28.04 -19.08 8.89
C THR A 410 28.90 -17.83 8.84
N SER A 411 30.20 -18.04 8.68
CA SER A 411 31.17 -17.09 8.13
C SER A 411 30.82 -16.67 6.68
N GLN A 412 29.58 -16.87 6.27
CA GLN A 412 29.02 -16.35 5.03
C GLN A 412 28.38 -15.03 5.36
N SER A 413 28.83 -14.05 4.64
CA SER A 413 28.45 -12.63 4.62
C SER A 413 27.03 -12.35 5.10
N ASN A 414 26.84 -11.34 5.91
CA ASN A 414 25.56 -10.77 6.36
C ASN A 414 24.53 -10.55 5.23
N ASP A 415 24.96 -10.62 3.97
CA ASP A 415 24.18 -10.29 2.77
C ASP A 415 23.03 -11.27 2.47
N SER A 416 23.12 -12.55 2.87
CA SER A 416 22.09 -13.53 2.49
C SER A 416 20.86 -13.51 3.41
N ALA A 417 21.01 -13.15 4.68
CA ALA A 417 19.89 -13.12 5.63
C ALA A 417 19.05 -11.84 5.46
N ASP A 418 19.69 -10.69 5.28
CA ASP A 418 19.01 -9.41 5.05
C ASP A 418 18.11 -9.45 3.82
N SER A 419 18.48 -10.24 2.84
CA SER A 419 17.78 -10.32 1.57
C SER A 419 16.49 -11.14 1.58
N LEU A 420 16.33 -12.05 2.53
CA LEU A 420 15.13 -12.88 2.68
C LEU A 420 14.09 -12.30 3.65
N ASN A 421 14.39 -11.18 4.28
CA ASN A 421 13.42 -10.40 5.03
C ASN A 421 12.32 -9.85 4.11
N TYR A 422 11.12 -9.66 4.65
CA TYR A 422 10.03 -8.97 3.94
C TYR A 422 10.22 -7.45 3.93
N VAL A 423 11.47 -7.03 3.75
CA VAL A 423 11.89 -5.64 3.56
C VAL A 423 12.33 -5.46 2.12
N VAL A 424 11.88 -4.40 1.50
CA VAL A 424 12.15 -4.10 0.10
C VAL A 424 12.72 -2.71 -0.04
N GLY A 425 13.63 -2.52 -0.98
CA GLY A 425 14.19 -1.23 -1.35
C GLY A 425 13.44 -0.65 -2.55
N LEU A 426 13.08 0.61 -2.48
CA LEU A 426 12.65 1.38 -3.62
C LEU A 426 13.79 2.26 -4.08
N ARG A 427 14.19 2.11 -5.34
CA ARG A 427 15.29 2.87 -5.92
C ARG A 427 14.89 4.32 -6.16
N LYS A 428 15.68 5.25 -5.67
CA LYS A 428 15.52 6.69 -5.88
C LYS A 428 16.71 7.24 -6.64
N TRP A 429 16.45 8.02 -7.67
CA TRP A 429 17.46 8.70 -8.46
C TRP A 429 17.54 10.16 -8.07
N TYR A 430 18.74 10.61 -7.74
CA TYR A 430 19.09 12.02 -7.61
C TYR A 430 20.02 12.45 -8.75
N SER A 431 20.27 13.72 -8.87
CA SER A 431 21.13 14.24 -9.93
C SER A 431 22.57 13.75 -9.84
N ASP A 432 23.02 13.35 -8.67
CA ASP A 432 24.42 13.03 -8.31
C ASP A 432 24.59 11.60 -7.76
N HIS A 433 23.53 10.96 -7.24
CA HIS A 433 23.63 9.64 -6.64
C HIS A 433 22.30 8.84 -6.73
N ILE A 434 22.36 7.60 -6.28
CA ILE A 434 21.20 6.70 -6.16
C ILE A 434 21.07 6.32 -4.69
N GLU A 435 19.86 6.45 -4.16
CA GLU A 435 19.49 5.95 -2.84
C GLU A 435 18.45 4.86 -2.94
N TYR A 436 18.32 4.08 -1.89
CA TYR A 436 17.28 3.06 -1.75
C TYR A 436 16.53 3.28 -0.45
N ASP A 437 15.26 3.59 -0.58
CA ASP A 437 14.33 3.68 0.54
C ASP A 437 13.88 2.27 0.93
N GLN A 438 14.24 1.81 2.12
CA GLN A 438 13.92 0.47 2.60
C GLN A 438 12.69 0.51 3.50
N THR A 439 11.71 -0.34 3.22
CA THR A 439 10.48 -0.44 3.98
C THR A 439 9.95 -1.87 4.02
N TYR A 440 9.11 -2.18 4.98
CA TYR A 440 8.42 -3.46 5.02
C TYR A 440 7.43 -3.58 3.86
N LEU A 441 7.34 -4.76 3.25
CA LEU A 441 6.40 -5.04 2.17
C LEU A 441 4.96 -5.13 2.69
N GLY A 442 4.80 -5.73 3.87
CA GLY A 442 3.52 -5.93 4.54
C GLY A 442 3.15 -4.77 5.47
N TYR A 443 3.02 -5.06 6.77
CA TYR A 443 2.63 -4.05 7.76
C TYR A 443 3.69 -2.96 7.89
N ARG A 444 3.29 -1.70 7.75
CA ARG A 444 4.22 -0.56 7.66
C ARG A 444 5.12 -0.38 8.88
N TYR A 445 4.64 -0.80 10.07
CA TYR A 445 5.41 -0.70 11.31
C TYR A 445 6.26 -1.94 11.58
N GLY A 446 6.19 -2.96 10.71
CA GLY A 446 6.96 -4.20 10.86
C GLY A 446 6.46 -5.09 11.98
N GLY A 447 7.40 -5.82 12.57
CA GLY A 447 7.19 -6.58 13.80
C GLY A 447 7.29 -5.71 15.06
N ASP A 448 7.19 -6.36 16.24
CA ASP A 448 7.43 -5.77 17.55
C ASP A 448 6.51 -4.59 17.92
N ALA A 449 5.25 -4.62 17.45
CA ALA A 449 4.31 -3.52 17.61
C ALA A 449 2.97 -3.95 18.21
N ILE A 450 2.41 -3.08 19.04
CA ILE A 450 1.01 -3.09 19.47
C ILE A 450 0.40 -1.77 19.02
N VAL A 451 -0.64 -1.85 18.18
CA VAL A 451 -1.28 -0.65 17.60
C VAL A 451 -2.75 -0.62 17.91
N LEU A 452 -3.26 0.57 18.21
CA LEU A 452 -4.68 0.88 18.30
C LEU A 452 -4.99 2.06 17.39
N SER A 453 -5.88 1.86 16.43
CA SER A 453 -6.34 2.90 15.50
C SER A 453 -7.85 3.04 15.57
N THR A 454 -8.35 4.26 15.60
CA THR A 454 -9.79 4.53 15.51
C THR A 454 -10.07 5.84 14.82
N SER A 455 -11.20 5.90 14.13
CA SER A 455 -11.74 7.17 13.62
C SER A 455 -13.25 7.17 13.61
N LEU A 456 -13.80 8.39 13.63
CA LEU A 456 -15.22 8.64 13.42
C LEU A 456 -15.36 9.90 12.57
N GLY A 457 -16.16 9.81 11.50
CA GLY A 457 -16.38 10.93 10.60
C GLY A 457 -17.79 10.94 9.99
N TYR A 458 -18.17 12.08 9.49
CA TYR A 458 -19.39 12.28 8.73
C TYR A 458 -19.05 12.80 7.34
N TYR A 459 -19.60 12.17 6.32
CA TYR A 459 -19.30 12.42 4.92
C TYR A 459 -20.59 12.66 4.13
N ILE A 460 -20.66 13.77 3.42
CA ILE A 460 -21.69 14.00 2.41
C ILE A 460 -21.03 13.86 1.04
N PRO A 461 -21.49 12.93 0.19
CA PRO A 461 -20.91 12.71 -1.13
C PRO A 461 -20.78 14.01 -1.92
N ASN A 462 -19.63 14.23 -2.55
CA ASN A 462 -19.31 15.40 -3.38
C ASN A 462 -19.59 16.76 -2.73
N SER A 463 -19.60 16.84 -1.39
CA SER A 463 -19.86 18.08 -0.66
C SER A 463 -18.80 18.36 0.40
N TRP A 464 -18.96 17.84 1.59
CA TRP A 464 -17.98 18.06 2.67
C TRP A 464 -17.87 16.85 3.59
N TYR A 465 -16.78 16.83 4.34
CA TYR A 465 -16.56 15.84 5.39
C TYR A 465 -15.89 16.44 6.61
N ILE A 466 -16.07 15.77 7.76
CA ILE A 466 -15.30 15.97 8.97
C ILE A 466 -14.97 14.61 9.58
N ARG A 467 -13.75 14.43 10.08
CA ARG A 467 -13.28 13.19 10.67
C ARG A 467 -12.36 13.47 11.86
N GLY A 468 -12.66 12.85 13.01
CA GLY A 468 -11.73 12.70 14.13
C GLY A 468 -10.99 11.36 14.02
N ARG A 469 -9.73 11.33 14.47
CA ARG A 469 -8.87 10.12 14.47
C ARG A 469 -8.03 10.05 15.72
N PHE A 470 -7.76 8.83 16.14
CA PHE A 470 -6.80 8.50 17.17
C PHE A 470 -5.94 7.35 16.66
N PHE A 471 -4.65 7.43 16.92
CA PHE A 471 -3.68 6.36 16.69
C PHE A 471 -2.76 6.28 17.90
N GLY A 472 -2.52 5.06 18.39
CA GLY A 472 -1.57 4.80 19.47
C GLY A 472 -0.75 3.57 19.11
N MET A 473 0.56 3.63 19.35
CA MET A 473 1.48 2.53 19.09
C MET A 473 2.48 2.39 20.23
N LEU A 474 2.71 1.15 20.63
CA LEU A 474 3.87 0.72 21.41
C LEU A 474 4.75 -0.09 20.47
N HIS A 475 6.01 0.29 20.32
CA HIS A 475 6.96 -0.38 19.44
C HIS A 475 8.22 -0.75 20.22
N GLY A 476 8.68 -2.00 20.07
CA GLY A 476 9.89 -2.48 20.72
C GLY A 476 11.16 -2.19 19.92
N GLU A 477 12.26 -2.79 20.32
CA GLU A 477 13.58 -2.55 19.74
C GLU A 477 13.90 -3.39 18.50
N LYS A 478 13.13 -4.45 18.23
CA LYS A 478 13.44 -5.36 17.12
C LYS A 478 13.01 -4.73 15.79
N SER A 479 13.98 -4.64 14.89
CA SER A 479 13.80 -4.06 13.56
C SER A 479 14.80 -4.66 12.59
N VAL A 480 14.80 -4.20 11.35
CA VAL A 480 15.81 -4.57 10.34
C VAL A 480 17.23 -4.22 10.80
N GLU A 481 17.38 -3.09 11.50
CA GLU A 481 18.67 -2.60 12.02
C GLU A 481 19.09 -3.32 13.30
N ASN A 482 18.13 -3.81 14.08
CA ASN A 482 18.35 -4.56 15.30
C ASN A 482 17.62 -5.91 15.24
N PRO A 483 18.07 -6.83 14.35
CA PRO A 483 17.46 -8.14 14.22
C PRO A 483 17.72 -8.98 15.48
N TRP A 484 16.89 -10.02 15.68
CA TRP A 484 17.03 -10.91 16.81
C TRP A 484 18.28 -11.81 16.70
N LYS A 485 18.73 -12.26 17.86
CA LYS A 485 19.77 -13.31 18.01
C LYS A 485 19.12 -14.59 18.49
N LEU A 486 19.76 -15.71 18.18
CA LEU A 486 19.35 -17.03 18.71
C LEU A 486 19.18 -16.94 20.24
N ASP A 487 18.12 -17.54 20.79
CA ASP A 487 17.74 -17.53 22.22
C ASP A 487 17.19 -16.20 22.78
N ASP A 488 17.04 -15.17 21.96
CA ASP A 488 16.49 -13.87 22.34
C ASP A 488 14.98 -13.85 22.09
N ILE A 489 14.20 -14.59 22.89
CA ILE A 489 12.74 -14.73 22.71
C ILE A 489 12.02 -13.82 23.70
N GLU A 490 11.54 -12.70 23.22
CA GLU A 490 10.74 -11.74 23.97
C GLU A 490 9.38 -11.51 23.29
N PRO A 491 8.31 -11.25 24.06
CA PRO A 491 7.04 -10.81 23.48
C PRO A 491 7.10 -9.34 23.04
N ALA A 492 6.24 -8.94 22.12
CA ALA A 492 6.09 -7.53 21.77
C ALA A 492 5.36 -6.74 22.88
N PRO A 493 5.77 -5.49 23.13
CA PRO A 493 6.97 -4.84 22.61
C PRO A 493 8.22 -5.30 23.36
N SER A 494 9.30 -5.63 22.63
CA SER A 494 10.55 -6.12 23.22
C SER A 494 11.47 -4.97 23.65
N GLY A 495 12.33 -5.23 24.65
CA GLY A 495 13.37 -4.31 25.08
C GLY A 495 12.85 -2.91 25.50
N ILE A 496 13.51 -1.86 25.04
CA ILE A 496 13.09 -0.47 25.30
C ILE A 496 11.92 -0.13 24.39
N THR A 497 10.77 0.19 25.00
CA THR A 497 9.54 0.47 24.27
C THR A 497 9.44 1.95 23.92
N SER A 498 9.26 2.25 22.64
CA SER A 498 8.84 3.56 22.15
C SER A 498 7.32 3.64 22.13
N THR A 499 6.77 4.77 22.56
CA THR A 499 5.34 5.05 22.53
C THR A 499 5.07 6.18 21.56
N TYR A 500 4.06 6.00 20.71
CA TYR A 500 3.60 7.03 19.77
C TYR A 500 2.09 7.21 19.93
N VAL A 501 1.63 8.46 20.04
CA VAL A 501 0.22 8.83 20.16
C VAL A 501 -0.09 9.97 19.22
N GLN A 502 -1.17 9.83 18.45
CA GLN A 502 -1.70 10.87 17.58
C GLN A 502 -3.19 11.09 17.85
N LEU A 503 -3.59 12.34 17.97
CA LEU A 503 -4.99 12.80 17.99
C LEU A 503 -5.18 13.80 16.86
N GLY A 504 -6.12 13.57 15.96
CA GLY A 504 -6.30 14.44 14.81
C GLY A 504 -7.76 14.73 14.47
N VAL A 505 -7.98 15.89 13.86
CA VAL A 505 -9.24 16.28 13.23
C VAL A 505 -8.94 16.76 11.82
N SER A 506 -9.69 16.26 10.84
CA SER A 506 -9.60 16.72 9.46
C SER A 506 -10.98 17.07 8.90
N ALA A 507 -11.02 18.07 8.03
CA ALA A 507 -12.24 18.48 7.34
C ALA A 507 -11.89 18.91 5.91
N GLY A 508 -12.84 18.79 5.01
CA GLY A 508 -12.69 19.25 3.63
C GLY A 508 -14.04 19.48 2.94
N THR A 509 -14.00 20.22 1.86
CA THR A 509 -15.16 20.54 1.03
C THR A 509 -14.82 20.51 -0.46
N PHE A 510 -15.79 20.09 -1.25
CA PHE A 510 -15.70 20.07 -2.71
C PHE A 510 -16.49 21.26 -3.28
N LEU A 511 -15.85 22.08 -4.09
CA LEU A 511 -16.39 23.29 -4.72
C LEU A 511 -16.17 23.19 -6.24
N GLY A 512 -17.02 22.41 -6.91
CA GLY A 512 -16.81 22.07 -8.31
C GLY A 512 -15.54 21.24 -8.50
N ALA A 513 -14.61 21.70 -9.32
CA ALA A 513 -13.31 21.05 -9.56
C ALA A 513 -12.29 21.24 -8.41
N TRP A 514 -12.63 22.03 -7.38
CA TRP A 514 -11.77 22.26 -6.23
C TRP A 514 -12.11 21.33 -5.07
N ASN A 515 -11.09 20.79 -4.44
CA ASN A 515 -11.14 20.16 -3.12
C ASN A 515 -10.27 20.96 -2.16
N VAL A 516 -10.88 21.57 -1.14
CA VAL A 516 -10.18 22.34 -0.10
C VAL A 516 -10.29 21.61 1.21
N TYR A 517 -9.16 21.41 1.89
CA TYR A 517 -9.12 20.61 3.11
C TYR A 517 -8.08 21.11 4.10
N GLY A 518 -8.20 20.63 5.32
CA GLY A 518 -7.22 20.86 6.35
C GLY A 518 -7.28 19.80 7.44
N SER A 519 -6.19 19.69 8.19
CA SER A 519 -6.12 18.88 9.40
C SER A 519 -5.36 19.59 10.50
N PHE A 520 -5.69 19.24 11.70
CA PHE A 520 -4.95 19.55 12.92
C PHE A 520 -4.67 18.24 13.64
N ASP A 521 -3.42 18.02 14.01
CA ASP A 521 -2.96 16.83 14.70
C ASP A 521 -2.08 17.22 15.90
N PHE A 522 -2.33 16.57 17.01
CA PHE A 522 -1.46 16.51 18.16
C PHE A 522 -0.70 15.19 18.14
N LEU A 523 0.61 15.25 18.29
CA LEU A 523 1.52 14.12 18.34
C LEU A 523 2.25 14.09 19.67
N SER A 524 2.46 12.90 20.21
CA SER A 524 3.35 12.68 21.34
C SER A 524 4.17 11.42 21.08
N THR A 525 5.46 11.54 21.28
CA THR A 525 6.40 10.41 21.31
C THR A 525 7.02 10.29 22.68
N ALA A 526 7.34 9.06 23.10
CA ALA A 526 8.04 8.84 24.35
C ALA A 526 9.05 7.69 24.19
N ASN A 527 10.28 7.96 24.58
CA ASN A 527 11.34 6.97 24.70
C ASN A 527 11.83 6.97 26.16
N ASN A 528 11.64 5.86 26.88
CA ASN A 528 12.11 5.65 28.27
C ASN A 528 11.60 6.59 29.37
N ALA A 529 10.98 7.66 29.22
CA ALA A 529 10.46 8.63 30.17
C ALA A 529 10.57 10.07 29.66
N ASP A 530 11.25 10.29 28.56
CA ASP A 530 11.25 11.58 27.89
C ASP A 530 10.06 11.64 26.93
N TYR A 531 9.25 12.70 27.07
CA TYR A 531 8.04 12.92 26.29
C TYR A 531 8.21 14.15 25.43
N ASP A 532 8.05 13.96 24.12
CA ASP A 532 8.07 15.03 23.14
C ASP A 532 6.67 15.23 22.56
N PHE A 533 6.34 16.48 22.24
CA PHE A 533 5.03 16.85 21.71
C PHE A 533 5.19 17.74 20.48
N ASP A 534 4.34 17.51 19.48
CA ASP A 534 4.20 18.40 18.33
C ASP A 534 2.73 18.66 18.00
N PHE A 535 2.45 19.85 17.49
CA PHE A 535 1.18 20.20 16.86
C PHE A 535 1.45 20.42 15.37
N GLN A 536 0.74 19.65 14.55
CA GLN A 536 0.86 19.74 13.11
C GLN A 536 -0.43 20.25 12.50
N LEU A 537 -0.30 21.19 11.57
CA LEU A 537 -1.39 21.73 10.78
C LEU A 537 -1.11 21.53 9.31
N VAL A 538 -2.11 21.09 8.57
CA VAL A 538 -2.06 21.02 7.12
C VAL A 538 -3.22 21.78 6.54
N PHE A 539 -2.94 22.59 5.53
CA PHE A 539 -3.93 23.23 4.67
C PHE A 539 -3.61 22.87 3.23
N GLY A 540 -4.62 22.39 2.52
CA GLY A 540 -4.46 21.98 1.13
C GLY A 540 -5.62 22.41 0.26
N ALA A 541 -5.32 22.61 -1.01
CA ALA A 541 -6.29 22.81 -2.08
C ALA A 541 -5.83 22.04 -3.32
N THR A 542 -6.75 21.26 -3.87
CA THR A 542 -6.52 20.50 -5.12
C THR A 542 -7.51 20.97 -6.17
N TYR A 543 -7.02 21.23 -7.36
CA TYR A 543 -7.82 21.50 -8.56
C TYR A 543 -7.61 20.36 -9.55
N SER A 544 -8.71 19.69 -9.94
CA SER A 544 -8.66 18.60 -10.91
C SER A 544 -9.38 19.02 -12.20
N TRP A 545 -8.73 18.77 -13.33
CA TRP A 545 -9.28 18.98 -14.66
C TRP A 545 -9.09 17.69 -15.49
N GLU A 546 -10.19 17.16 -16.01
CA GLU A 546 -10.27 15.99 -16.89
C GLU A 546 -10.57 16.39 -18.33
#